data_2424b99289362fd8f670eef03f64511a
#
_entry.id   2424b99289362fd8f670eef03f64511a
#
_cell.length_a   1.000
_cell.length_b   1.000
_cell.length_c   1.000
_cell.angle_alpha   90.00
_cell.angle_beta   90.00
_cell.angle_gamma   90.00
#
_symmetry.space_group_name_H-M   'P 1'
#
loop_
_entity.id
_entity.type
_entity.pdbx_description
1 polymer ?
#
loop_
_entity_poly.entity_id
_entity_poly.type
_entity_poly.pdbx_seq_one_letter_code
_entity_poly.pdbx_strand_id
1 'polypeptide(L)' 'MKIKVTDIVYDTRDICDGHEWDQNELGLPGEMIVEVDGIIDVESEIADSISDKTGWCVEGYNYEIL' A
#
# COMPACT_ATOMS: atom_id res chain seq x y z
N MET A 1 -3.67 -2.78 -16.86
CA MET A 1 -2.92 -1.52 -16.70
C MET A 1 -1.96 -1.69 -15.53
N LYS A 2 -0.71 -1.38 -15.76
CA LYS A 2 0.31 -1.47 -14.71
C LYS A 2 0.56 -0.10 -14.08
N ILE A 3 0.65 -0.08 -12.77
CA ILE A 3 0.84 1.15 -12.00
C ILE A 3 2.01 0.95 -11.05
N LYS A 4 2.96 1.88 -11.09
CA LYS A 4 4.05 1.91 -10.13
C LYS A 4 3.63 2.75 -8.93
N VAL A 5 3.56 2.11 -7.78
CA VAL A 5 3.20 2.77 -6.52
C VAL A 5 4.46 3.00 -5.71
N THR A 6 4.62 4.23 -5.22
CA THR A 6 5.81 4.64 -4.47
C THR A 6 5.40 5.36 -3.19
N ASP A 7 6.36 5.55 -2.30
CA ASP A 7 6.16 6.26 -1.02
C ASP A 7 4.95 5.73 -0.23
N ILE A 8 4.83 4.41 -0.17
CA ILE A 8 3.70 3.77 0.50
C ILE A 8 3.86 3.91 2.00
N VAL A 9 2.84 4.46 2.64
CA VAL A 9 2.76 4.58 4.10
C VAL A 9 1.67 3.66 4.60
N TYR A 10 2.03 2.71 5.44
CA TYR A 10 1.11 1.73 6.00
C TYR A 10 0.58 2.20 7.35
N ASP A 11 -0.66 1.84 7.65
CA ASP A 11 -1.22 2.07 8.97
C ASP A 11 -0.76 0.96 9.91
N THR A 12 0.26 1.25 10.70
CA THR A 12 0.83 0.30 11.65
C THR A 12 0.36 0.55 13.08
N ARG A 13 -0.60 1.46 13.28
CA ARG A 13 -1.10 1.83 14.59
C ARG A 13 -2.10 0.84 15.17
N ASP A 14 -2.65 -0.04 14.34
CA ASP A 14 -3.62 -1.06 14.75
C ASP A 14 -2.99 -2.29 15.43
N ILE A 15 -1.69 -2.27 15.65
CA ILE A 15 -1.03 -3.34 16.40
C ILE A 15 -1.32 -3.13 17.88
N CYS A 16 -1.95 -4.11 18.49
CA CYS A 16 -2.59 -4.02 19.80
C CYS A 16 -1.70 -3.79 21.02
N ASP A 17 -0.46 -3.45 20.87
CA ASP A 17 0.50 -3.38 22.00
C ASP A 17 0.84 -1.95 22.44
N GLY A 18 0.19 -0.95 21.87
CA GLY A 18 0.55 0.43 22.14
C GLY A 18 1.94 0.80 21.66
N HIS A 19 2.56 -0.04 20.88
CA HIS A 19 3.89 0.16 20.32
C HIS A 19 3.75 0.51 18.84
N GLU A 20 4.35 1.63 18.43
CA GLU A 20 4.38 2.01 17.03
C GLU A 20 5.51 1.26 16.33
N TRP A 21 5.15 0.36 15.45
CA TRP A 21 6.12 -0.35 14.63
C TRP A 21 6.43 0.45 13.37
N ASP A 22 7.71 0.57 13.06
CA ASP A 22 8.13 1.13 11.78
C ASP A 22 7.86 0.09 10.68
N GLN A 23 7.28 0.53 9.57
CA GLN A 23 7.02 -0.36 8.44
C GLN A 23 8.30 -1.02 7.90
N ASN A 24 9.45 -0.38 8.05
CA ASN A 24 10.74 -0.96 7.68
C ASN A 24 11.11 -2.14 8.58
N GLU A 25 10.77 -2.07 9.87
CA GLU A 25 10.98 -3.17 10.81
C GLU A 25 10.08 -4.37 10.50
N LEU A 26 8.90 -4.10 9.95
CA LEU A 26 7.96 -5.14 9.55
C LEU A 26 8.28 -5.74 8.18
N GLY A 27 9.26 -5.18 7.48
CA GLY A 27 9.63 -5.66 6.15
C GLY A 27 8.62 -5.32 5.07
N LEU A 28 7.81 -4.29 5.26
CA LEU A 28 6.81 -3.88 4.29
C LEU A 28 7.46 -3.10 3.14
N PRO A 29 7.07 -3.39 1.88
CA PRO A 29 7.66 -2.68 0.75
C PRO A 29 7.19 -1.23 0.70
N GLY A 30 8.13 -0.31 0.43
CA GLY A 30 7.82 1.11 0.24
C GLY A 30 7.37 1.44 -1.17
N GLU A 31 7.56 0.52 -2.11
CA GLU A 31 7.09 0.67 -3.49
C GLU A 31 6.76 -0.69 -4.09
N MET A 32 5.84 -0.70 -5.04
CA MET A 32 5.49 -1.93 -5.74
C MET A 32 4.80 -1.60 -7.06
N ILE A 33 4.74 -2.59 -7.95
CA ILE A 33 3.97 -2.49 -9.18
C ILE A 33 2.70 -3.31 -8.99
N VAL A 34 1.56 -2.68 -9.22
CA VAL A 34 0.26 -3.35 -9.16
C VAL A 34 -0.41 -3.32 -10.53
N GLU A 35 -1.23 -4.31 -10.79
CA GLU A 35 -2.01 -4.38 -12.02
C GLU A 35 -3.48 -4.19 -11.69
N VAL A 36 -4.13 -3.26 -12.39
CA VAL A 36 -5.54 -2.96 -12.21
C VAL A 36 -6.28 -3.11 -13.54
N ASP A 37 -7.52 -3.60 -13.46
CA ASP A 37 -8.32 -3.90 -14.65
C ASP A 37 -9.24 -2.77 -15.06
N GLY A 38 -9.37 -1.73 -14.27
CA GLY A 38 -10.32 -0.67 -14.54
C GLY A 38 -9.76 0.70 -14.30
N ILE A 39 -10.43 1.71 -14.86
CA ILE A 39 -10.02 3.11 -14.76
C ILE A 39 -10.95 3.88 -13.83
N ILE A 40 -12.03 3.25 -13.34
CA ILE A 40 -13.11 3.97 -12.65
C ILE A 40 -12.71 4.41 -11.27
N ASP A 41 -11.89 3.61 -10.56
CA ASP A 41 -11.47 3.95 -9.21
C ASP A 41 -10.07 3.39 -8.95
N VAL A 42 -9.10 3.96 -9.64
CA VAL A 42 -7.71 3.51 -9.61
C VAL A 42 -7.14 3.54 -8.21
N GLU A 43 -7.40 4.61 -7.46
CA GLU A 43 -6.87 4.76 -6.11
C GLU A 43 -7.39 3.67 -5.16
N SER A 44 -8.69 3.37 -5.25
CA SER A 44 -9.27 2.31 -4.44
C SER A 44 -8.69 0.95 -4.78
N GLU A 45 -8.52 0.67 -6.08
CA GLU A 45 -7.93 -0.60 -6.53
C GLU A 45 -6.46 -0.74 -6.11
N ILE A 46 -5.70 0.36 -6.14
CA ILE A 46 -4.31 0.36 -5.68
C ILE A 46 -4.25 0.03 -4.19
N ALA A 47 -5.04 0.71 -3.38
CA ALA A 47 -5.08 0.48 -1.94
C ALA A 47 -5.48 -0.96 -1.61
N ASP A 48 -6.51 -1.47 -2.27
CA ASP A 48 -6.95 -2.85 -2.11
C ASP A 48 -5.86 -3.85 -2.50
N SER A 49 -5.16 -3.59 -3.60
CA SER A 49 -4.09 -4.47 -4.07
C SER A 49 -2.93 -4.52 -3.08
N ILE A 50 -2.53 -3.38 -2.54
CA ILE A 50 -1.46 -3.30 -1.55
C ILE A 50 -1.89 -4.03 -0.28
N SER A 51 -3.09 -3.77 0.20
CA SER A 51 -3.63 -4.39 1.40
C SER A 51 -3.73 -5.92 1.24
N ASP A 52 -4.15 -6.38 0.07
CA ASP A 52 -4.25 -7.81 -0.23
C ASP A 52 -2.87 -8.50 -0.23
N LYS A 53 -1.86 -7.82 -0.77
CA LYS A 53 -0.51 -8.38 -0.86
C LYS A 53 0.24 -8.35 0.46
N THR A 54 0.01 -7.36 1.28
CA THR A 54 0.77 -7.15 2.52
C THR A 54 -0.01 -7.52 3.78
N GLY A 55 -1.33 -7.53 3.71
CA GLY A 55 -2.19 -7.72 4.87
C GLY A 55 -2.32 -6.49 5.75
N TRP A 56 -1.82 -5.34 5.31
CA TRP A 56 -1.85 -4.10 6.07
C TRP A 56 -2.67 -3.04 5.36
N CYS A 57 -3.36 -2.20 6.12
CA CYS A 57 -4.04 -1.03 5.58
C CYS A 57 -3.02 0.03 5.17
N VAL A 58 -3.35 0.80 4.14
CA VAL A 58 -2.48 1.84 3.59
C VAL A 58 -3.04 3.20 3.96
N GLU A 59 -2.19 4.08 4.54
CA GLU A 59 -2.58 5.45 4.86
C GLU A 59 -2.35 6.41 3.70
N GLY A 60 -1.30 6.19 2.92
CA GLY A 60 -0.98 7.07 1.81
C GLY A 60 0.02 6.44 0.85
N TYR A 61 0.07 6.97 -0.34
CA TYR A 61 1.00 6.51 -1.38
C TYR A 61 1.02 7.51 -2.53
N ASN A 62 2.05 7.41 -3.37
CA ASN A 62 2.09 8.06 -4.67
C ASN A 62 2.04 6.96 -5.75
N TYR A 63 1.58 7.29 -6.93
CA TYR A 63 1.53 6.32 -8.00
C TYR A 63 1.75 6.97 -9.37
N GLU A 64 2.21 6.15 -10.29
CA GLU A 64 2.44 6.54 -11.68
C GLU A 64 1.94 5.43 -12.59
N ILE A 65 1.18 5.80 -13.61
CA ILE A 65 0.68 4.84 -14.61
C ILE A 65 1.80 4.57 -15.62
N LEU A 66 2.14 3.32 -15.75
CA LEU A 66 3.20 2.89 -16.68
C LEU A 66 2.69 2.67 -18.09
#